data_65a9fd2a9a0de7b7d9d34437466f0e9f
#
_entry.id   65a9fd2a9a0de7b7d9d34437466f0e9f
#
_cell.length_a   1.000
_cell.length_b   1.000
_cell.length_c   1.000
_cell.angle_alpha   90.00
_cell.angle_beta   90.00
_cell.angle_gamma   90.00
#
_symmetry.space_group_name_H-M   'P 1'
#
loop_
_entity.id
_entity.type
_entity.pdbx_description
1 polymer ?
#
loop_
_entity_poly.entity_id
_entity_poly.type
_entity_poly.pdbx_seq_one_letter_code
_entity_poly.pdbx_strand_id
1 'polypeptide(L)'
;SQDRSEAKQHTTVHRPWGNFEAIISEPNYQVKRITVNPGSTLSLQTHKKRSEHWVVIKGVATVTRGPNQDELEIINLHPNQSINIPLGWLHRLENQQKRPLIIIEVQSGDYLGEDDIERFEDIYGRAPKPNNEE
;
A
#
# COMPACT_ATOMS: atom_id res chain seq x y z
N SER A 1 31.86 1.02 1.91
CA SER A 1 31.43 1.21 1.72
C SER A 1 31.32 1.63 1.40
N GLN A 2 31.47 1.51 1.64
CA GLN A 2 31.04 1.74 1.46
C GLN A 2 30.46 2.18 1.06
N ASP A 3 30.56 1.99 1.07
CA ASP A 3 29.77 2.32 0.71
C ASP A 3 29.03 2.58 0.61
N ARG A 4 28.98 2.61 1.10
CA ARG A 4 28.09 2.63 0.97
C ARG A 4 27.43 3.34 0.48
N SER A 5 27.34 3.51 0.59
CA SER A 5 26.65 3.94 0.14
C SER A 5 26.19 4.13 -0.67
N GLU A 6 26.31 3.68 -0.87
CA GLU A 6 25.86 3.61 -1.72
C GLU A 6 24.94 3.47 -2.01
N ALA A 7 25.16 3.32 -1.79
CA ALA A 7 24.36 3.09 -2.16
C ALA A 7 23.36 3.06 -2.14
N LYS A 8 23.05 3.15 -1.69
CA LYS A 8 21.98 2.97 -1.64
C LYS A 8 21.13 4.03 -1.77
N GLN A 9 20.87 4.48 -2.67
CA GLN A 9 19.95 5.45 -2.80
C GLN A 9 18.67 4.87 -3.15
N HIS A 10 17.62 5.00 -2.31
CA HIS A 10 16.33 4.45 -2.57
C HIS A 10 15.55 5.44 -3.40
N THR A 11 15.08 5.01 -4.53
CA THR A 11 14.31 5.89 -5.40
C THR A 11 12.93 6.10 -4.79
N THR A 12 12.55 7.37 -4.64
CA THR A 12 11.23 7.72 -4.15
C THR A 12 10.32 7.93 -5.34
N VAL A 13 9.18 7.27 -5.33
CA VAL A 13 8.18 7.40 -6.38
C VAL A 13 7.03 8.22 -5.83
N HIS A 14 6.75 9.36 -6.48
CA HIS A 14 5.73 10.28 -6.01
C HIS A 14 4.40 10.01 -6.69
N ARG A 15 3.33 10.12 -5.93
CA ARG A 15 1.98 9.88 -6.39
C ARG A 15 1.09 10.99 -5.83
N PRO A 16 -0.09 11.21 -6.37
CA PRO A 16 -0.98 12.24 -5.83
C PRO A 16 -1.32 12.05 -4.36
N TRP A 17 -1.34 10.80 -3.88
CA TRP A 17 -1.68 10.50 -2.48
C TRP A 17 -0.47 10.51 -1.55
N GLY A 18 0.74 10.63 -2.06
CA GLY A 18 1.94 10.61 -1.23
C GLY A 18 3.13 10.07 -1.99
N ASN A 19 3.83 9.10 -1.40
CA ASN A 19 4.98 8.52 -2.09
C ASN A 19 5.30 7.16 -1.49
N PHE A 20 6.15 6.42 -2.21
CA PHE A 20 6.70 5.19 -1.65
C PHE A 20 8.14 5.05 -2.12
N GLU A 21 8.89 4.26 -1.36
CA GLU A 21 10.25 3.94 -1.79
C GLU A 21 10.54 2.49 -1.43
N ALA A 22 11.22 1.81 -2.34
CA ALA A 22 11.61 0.43 -2.15
C ALA A 22 12.87 0.41 -1.31
N ILE A 23 12.80 -0.23 -0.15
CA ILE A 23 13.93 -0.32 0.77
C ILE A 23 14.76 -1.55 0.46
N ILE A 24 14.09 -2.68 0.20
CA ILE A 24 14.73 -3.94 -0.13
C ILE A 24 13.97 -4.54 -1.30
N SER A 25 14.69 -5.03 -2.29
CA SER A 25 14.09 -5.69 -3.45
C SER A 25 14.83 -6.98 -3.72
N GLU A 26 14.15 -8.10 -3.55
CA GLU A 26 14.68 -9.42 -3.80
C GLU A 26 13.72 -10.16 -4.74
N PRO A 27 14.14 -11.29 -5.32
CA PRO A 27 13.27 -11.95 -6.30
C PRO A 27 11.90 -12.34 -5.79
N ASN A 28 11.78 -12.72 -4.52
CA ASN A 28 10.50 -13.20 -4.01
C ASN A 28 9.99 -12.42 -2.82
N TYR A 29 10.61 -11.29 -2.49
CA TYR A 29 10.02 -10.37 -1.52
C TYR A 29 10.57 -8.96 -1.72
N GLN A 30 9.81 -7.99 -1.24
CA GLN A 30 10.16 -6.60 -1.38
C GLN A 30 9.63 -5.85 -0.18
N VAL A 31 10.39 -4.88 0.30
CA VAL A 31 9.98 -4.04 1.44
C VAL A 31 9.91 -2.61 0.96
N LYS A 32 8.78 -1.97 1.24
CA LYS A 32 8.56 -0.57 0.86
C LYS A 32 8.17 0.26 2.06
N ARG A 33 8.57 1.52 2.06
CA ARG A 33 8.04 2.51 2.98
C ARG A 33 7.04 3.35 2.21
N ILE A 34 5.82 3.43 2.71
CA ILE A 34 4.76 4.18 2.06
C ILE A 34 4.36 5.33 2.95
N THR A 35 4.30 6.53 2.39
CA THR A 35 3.85 7.72 3.09
C THR A 35 2.58 8.21 2.42
N VAL A 36 1.51 8.33 3.19
CA VAL A 36 0.22 8.77 2.65
C VAL A 36 -0.09 10.15 3.24
N ASN A 37 -0.37 11.09 2.35
CA ASN A 37 -0.67 12.45 2.75
C ASN A 37 -1.95 12.53 3.57
N PRO A 38 -2.08 13.53 4.44
CA PRO A 38 -3.33 13.70 5.19
C PRO A 38 -4.52 13.76 4.26
N GLY A 39 -5.57 13.01 4.59
CA GLY A 39 -6.81 13.03 3.83
C GLY A 39 -6.77 12.30 2.50
N SER A 40 -5.71 11.59 2.20
CA SER A 40 -5.57 10.92 0.89
C SER A 40 -5.94 9.45 0.97
N THR A 41 -6.36 8.92 -0.18
CA THR A 41 -6.85 7.55 -0.31
C THR A 41 -6.24 6.94 -1.56
N LEU A 42 -5.76 5.70 -1.45
CA LEU A 42 -5.32 4.94 -2.59
C LEU A 42 -6.52 4.22 -3.21
N SER A 43 -6.34 3.70 -4.42
CA SER A 43 -7.41 2.97 -5.09
C SER A 43 -7.68 1.63 -4.41
N LEU A 44 -8.89 1.14 -4.58
CA LEU A 44 -9.22 -0.23 -4.20
C LEU A 44 -8.63 -1.15 -5.26
N GLN A 45 -7.81 -2.10 -4.85
CA GLN A 45 -7.03 -2.89 -5.79
C GLN A 45 -6.77 -4.30 -5.29
N THR A 46 -6.31 -5.16 -6.17
CA THR A 46 -5.93 -6.51 -5.82
C THR A 46 -4.67 -6.90 -6.60
N HIS A 47 -3.93 -7.86 -6.06
CA HIS A 47 -2.76 -8.42 -6.71
C HIS A 47 -2.91 -9.93 -6.72
N LYS A 48 -2.64 -10.55 -7.85
CA LYS A 48 -2.89 -11.98 -8.01
C LYS A 48 -1.68 -12.84 -7.72
N LYS A 49 -0.50 -12.25 -7.65
CA LYS A 49 0.74 -13.02 -7.52
C LYS A 49 1.53 -12.71 -6.27
N ARG A 50 1.01 -11.83 -5.41
CA ARG A 50 1.71 -11.51 -4.17
C ARG A 50 0.73 -11.26 -3.04
N SER A 51 1.18 -11.52 -1.83
CA SER A 51 0.48 -11.08 -0.63
C SER A 51 1.25 -9.93 -0.01
N GLU A 52 0.64 -9.25 0.96
CA GLU A 52 1.27 -8.10 1.58
C GLU A 52 1.04 -8.12 3.08
N HIS A 53 1.98 -7.53 3.80
CA HIS A 53 1.86 -7.36 5.24
C HIS A 53 2.22 -5.92 5.54
N TRP A 54 1.36 -5.21 6.25
CA TRP A 54 1.52 -3.79 6.50
C TRP A 54 1.68 -3.56 8.00
N VAL A 55 2.66 -2.73 8.36
CA VAL A 55 2.89 -2.33 9.74
C VAL A 55 2.83 -0.82 9.80
N VAL A 56 1.99 -0.28 10.67
CA VAL A 56 1.89 1.17 10.84
C VAL A 56 3.04 1.65 11.70
N ILE A 57 3.77 2.63 11.19
CA ILE A 57 4.89 3.23 11.90
C ILE A 57 4.46 4.54 12.54
N LYS A 58 3.66 5.34 11.81
CA LYS A 58 3.29 6.67 12.28
C LYS A 58 1.93 7.02 11.71
N GLY A 59 1.05 7.56 12.52
CA GLY A 59 -0.28 7.94 12.08
C GLY A 59 -1.28 6.82 12.28
N VAL A 60 -2.43 6.92 11.62
CA VAL A 60 -3.49 5.93 11.71
C VAL A 60 -3.88 5.52 10.29
N ALA A 61 -3.83 4.25 10.03
CA ALA A 61 -4.19 3.70 8.71
C ALA A 61 -5.62 3.21 8.76
N THR A 62 -6.45 3.66 7.83
CA THR A 62 -7.78 3.10 7.63
C THR A 62 -7.66 2.12 6.48
N VAL A 63 -7.84 0.85 6.78
CA VAL A 63 -7.63 -0.23 5.80
C VAL A 63 -8.97 -0.88 5.48
N THR A 64 -9.27 -0.94 4.19
CA THR A 64 -10.41 -1.70 3.69
C THR A 64 -9.83 -2.96 3.05
N ARG A 65 -10.33 -4.14 3.43
CA ARG A 65 -9.85 -5.38 2.81
C ARG A 65 -10.92 -6.46 2.84
N GLY A 66 -10.82 -7.39 1.92
CA GLY A 66 -11.72 -8.52 1.91
C GLY A 66 -11.46 -9.44 0.73
N PRO A 67 -12.01 -10.65 0.75
CA PRO A 67 -11.81 -11.63 -0.32
C PRO A 67 -12.54 -11.26 -1.60
N ASN A 68 -13.59 -10.44 -1.50
CA ASN A 68 -14.35 -10.00 -2.68
C ASN A 68 -15.09 -8.72 -2.30
N GLN A 69 -15.78 -8.15 -3.27
CA GLN A 69 -16.44 -6.85 -3.09
C GLN A 69 -17.61 -6.88 -2.11
N ASP A 70 -18.16 -8.06 -1.85
CA ASP A 70 -19.30 -8.18 -0.96
C ASP A 70 -18.89 -8.42 0.48
N GLU A 71 -17.63 -8.69 0.73
CA GLU A 71 -17.15 -9.06 2.06
C GLU A 71 -15.97 -8.21 2.48
N LEU A 72 -16.15 -6.92 2.40
CA LEU A 72 -15.09 -5.99 2.80
C LEU A 72 -15.27 -5.58 4.25
N GLU A 73 -14.17 -5.47 4.96
CA GLU A 73 -14.16 -4.92 6.31
C GLU A 73 -13.25 -3.71 6.35
N ILE A 74 -13.51 -2.82 7.28
CA ILE A 74 -12.73 -1.60 7.45
C ILE A 74 -12.13 -1.64 8.85
N ILE A 75 -10.81 -1.47 8.93
CA ILE A 75 -10.09 -1.56 10.18
C ILE A 75 -9.19 -0.34 10.32
N ASN A 76 -9.15 0.25 11.50
CA ASN A 76 -8.20 1.31 11.80
C ASN A 76 -7.02 0.72 12.54
N LEU A 77 -5.83 0.99 12.04
CA LEU A 77 -4.58 0.52 12.63
C LEU A 77 -3.79 1.68 13.17
N HIS A 78 -3.31 1.54 14.37
CA HIS A 78 -2.49 2.53 15.05
C HIS A 78 -1.03 2.10 15.03
N PRO A 79 -0.10 2.98 15.43
CA PRO A 79 1.32 2.62 15.38
C PRO A 79 1.61 1.29 16.07
N ASN A 80 2.47 0.51 15.46
CA ASN A 80 2.89 -0.83 15.88
C ASN A 80 1.86 -1.92 15.61
N GLN A 81 0.69 -1.57 15.11
CA GLN A 81 -0.28 -2.58 14.68
C GLN A 81 -0.02 -2.95 13.24
N SER A 82 -0.43 -4.15 12.87
CA SER A 82 -0.15 -4.67 11.53
C SER A 82 -1.34 -5.47 11.02
N ILE A 83 -1.32 -5.72 9.72
CA ILE A 83 -2.39 -6.46 9.07
C ILE A 83 -1.82 -7.23 7.89
N ASN A 84 -2.38 -8.38 7.63
CA ASN A 84 -2.00 -9.19 6.50
C ASN A 84 -3.04 -9.01 5.39
N ILE A 85 -2.57 -8.87 4.16
CA ILE A 85 -3.43 -8.82 2.97
C ILE A 85 -3.16 -10.10 2.19
N PRO A 86 -4.04 -11.10 2.30
CA PRO A 86 -3.81 -12.37 1.60
C PRO A 86 -3.80 -12.21 0.10
N LEU A 87 -3.19 -13.17 -0.56
CA LEU A 87 -3.13 -13.21 -2.02
C LEU A 87 -4.53 -13.08 -2.60
N GLY A 88 -4.69 -12.19 -3.56
CA GLY A 88 -5.96 -12.04 -4.27
C GLY A 88 -7.01 -11.20 -3.56
N TRP A 89 -6.76 -10.80 -2.33
CA TRP A 89 -7.74 -10.00 -1.60
C TRP A 89 -7.76 -8.57 -2.12
N LEU A 90 -8.93 -7.98 -2.06
CA LEU A 90 -9.09 -6.55 -2.33
C LEU A 90 -8.59 -5.78 -1.13
N HIS A 91 -7.99 -4.63 -1.39
CA HIS A 91 -7.51 -3.78 -0.29
C HIS A 91 -7.39 -2.33 -0.72
N ARG A 92 -7.52 -1.44 0.25
CA ARG A 92 -7.36 -0.01 0.05
C ARG A 92 -6.80 0.60 1.33
N LEU A 93 -5.87 1.53 1.17
CA LEU A 93 -5.24 2.24 2.27
C LEU A 93 -5.69 3.69 2.24
N GLU A 94 -6.08 4.22 3.39
CA GLU A 94 -6.52 5.60 3.51
C GLU A 94 -5.88 6.24 4.72
N ASN A 95 -5.63 7.53 4.61
CA ASN A 95 -5.22 8.35 5.75
C ASN A 95 -6.30 9.40 6.00
N GLN A 96 -7.14 9.17 6.98
CA GLN A 96 -8.23 10.09 7.31
C GLN A 96 -7.83 11.14 8.35
N GLN A 97 -6.57 11.14 8.73
CA GLN A 97 -6.08 12.04 9.76
C GLN A 97 -5.47 13.30 9.15
N LYS A 98 -5.03 14.22 10.01
CA LYS A 98 -4.47 15.49 9.57
C LYS A 98 -2.96 15.51 9.56
N ARG A 99 -2.33 14.36 9.76
CA ARG A 99 -0.87 14.24 9.69
C ARG A 99 -0.51 13.06 8.83
N PRO A 100 0.73 12.99 8.37
CA PRO A 100 1.12 11.92 7.45
C PRO A 100 1.03 10.55 8.10
N LEU A 101 0.71 9.56 7.27
CA LEU A 101 0.70 8.16 7.65
C LEU A 101 1.91 7.49 7.02
N ILE A 102 2.66 6.75 7.83
CA ILE A 102 3.81 6.01 7.34
C ILE A 102 3.61 4.54 7.68
N ILE A 103 3.69 3.69 6.67
CA ILE A 103 3.62 2.25 6.87
C ILE A 103 4.82 1.59 6.22
N ILE A 104 5.18 0.42 6.73
CA ILE A 104 6.14 -0.46 6.09
C ILE A 104 5.34 -1.61 5.51
N GLU A 105 5.56 -1.87 4.23
CA GLU A 105 4.86 -2.91 3.49
C GLU A 105 5.85 -3.98 3.10
N VAL A 106 5.55 -5.24 3.41
CA VAL A 106 6.33 -6.37 2.94
C VAL A 106 5.47 -7.08 1.91
N GLN A 107 6.01 -7.21 0.70
CA GLN A 107 5.36 -7.93 -0.39
C GLN A 107 6.07 -9.26 -0.56
N SER A 108 5.31 -10.35 -0.68
CA SER A 108 5.87 -11.68 -0.83
C SER A 108 5.16 -12.42 -1.95
N GLY A 109 5.92 -13.05 -2.83
CA GLY A 109 5.32 -13.79 -3.93
C GLY A 109 6.34 -14.15 -4.98
N ASP A 110 5.89 -14.88 -5.99
CA ASP A 110 6.76 -15.30 -7.06
C ASP A 110 6.97 -14.21 -8.09
N TYR A 111 6.12 -13.22 -8.11
CA TYR A 111 6.22 -12.13 -9.05
C TYR A 111 5.80 -10.83 -8.35
N LEU A 112 6.67 -9.83 -8.40
CA LEU A 112 6.45 -8.57 -7.69
C LEU A 112 6.36 -7.37 -8.63
N GLY A 113 6.12 -7.59 -9.92
CA GLY A 113 6.05 -6.51 -10.88
C GLY A 113 4.87 -5.59 -10.61
N GLU A 114 5.04 -4.32 -10.95
CA GLU A 114 4.00 -3.32 -10.72
C GLU A 114 2.79 -3.53 -11.61
N ASP A 115 2.90 -4.34 -12.65
CA ASP A 115 1.78 -4.62 -13.53
C ASP A 115 0.84 -5.69 -12.97
N ASP A 116 1.17 -6.32 -11.84
CA ASP A 116 0.28 -7.26 -11.18
C ASP A 116 -0.69 -6.48 -10.30
N ILE A 117 -1.61 -5.79 -10.93
CA ILE A 117 -2.58 -4.97 -10.22
C ILE A 117 -3.86 -4.89 -11.02
N GLU A 118 -4.97 -4.97 -10.31
CA GLU A 118 -6.28 -4.71 -10.88
C GLU A 118 -6.95 -3.70 -9.97
N ARG A 119 -7.42 -2.60 -10.55
CA ARG A 119 -8.07 -1.54 -9.78
C ARG A 119 -9.56 -1.60 -10.00
N PHE A 120 -10.30 -1.25 -8.95
CA PHE A 120 -11.76 -1.34 -8.97
C PHE A 120 -12.34 0.05 -8.80
N GLU A 121 -13.50 0.25 -9.39
CA GLU A 121 -14.22 1.48 -9.22
C GLU A 121 -14.76 1.58 -7.82
N ASP A 122 -15.16 2.79 -7.47
CA ASP A 122 -15.65 3.04 -6.15
C ASP A 122 -16.87 2.21 -5.86
N ILE A 123 -16.75 1.24 -4.96
CA ILE A 123 -17.80 0.34 -4.62
C ILE A 123 -18.90 1.00 -3.81
N TYR A 124 -18.70 2.24 -3.39
CA TYR A 124 -19.69 2.96 -2.60
C TYR A 124 -20.60 3.81 -3.48
N GLY A 125 -20.58 3.60 -4.78
CA GLY A 125 -21.52 4.23 -5.67
C GLY A 125 -21.14 5.60 -6.15
N ARG A 126 -19.95 6.08 -5.83
CA ARG A 126 -19.50 7.36 -6.33
C ARG A 126 -18.96 7.18 -7.73
N ALA A 127 -18.97 8.26 -8.49
CA ALA A 127 -18.44 8.20 -9.84
C ALA A 127 -16.95 7.85 -9.80
N PRO A 128 -16.47 7.06 -10.75
CA PRO A 128 -15.04 6.75 -10.80
C PRO A 128 -14.23 8.01 -10.98
N LYS A 129 -13.10 8.08 -10.28
CA LYS A 129 -12.20 9.20 -10.46
C LYS A 129 -11.29 8.92 -11.60
N PRO A 130 -11.06 9.87 -12.40
CA PRO A 130 -10.03 9.67 -13.38
C PRO A 130 -8.75 9.46 -12.70
N ASN A 131 -8.17 8.96 -12.50
CA ASN A 131 -7.13 8.80 -11.81
C ASN A 131 -6.30 8.62 -11.34
N ASN A 132 -6.15 8.53 -11.23
CA ASN A 132 -5.48 8.77 -10.84
C ASN A 132 -4.67 8.71 -9.93
N GLU A 133 -4.81 8.31 -9.13
CA GLU A 133 -3.98 8.36 -8.07
C GLU A 133 -2.82 7.48 -8.20
N GLU A 134 -2.74 6.70 -9.13
CA GLU A 134 -1.54 5.95 -9.28
C GLU A 134 -1.05 6.06 -10.63
#